data_2efc60d83e965393fdb650e88fb5c349
#
_entry.id   2efc60d83e965393fdb650e88fb5c349
#
_cell.length_a   1.000
_cell.length_b   1.000
_cell.length_c   1.000
_cell.angle_alpha   90.00
_cell.angle_beta   90.00
_cell.angle_gamma   90.00
#
_symmetry.space_group_name_H-M   'P 1'
#
loop_
_entity.id
_entity.type
_entity.pdbx_description
1 polymer ?
#
loop_
_entity_poly.entity_id
_entity_poly.type
_entity_poly.pdbx_seq_one_letter_code
_entity_poly.pdbx_strand_id
1 'polypeptide(L)'
;MGEVDVFARPGQQATAQVQVFTRRASGLVRVMSPYSAFAYNILNIGIIFPWVYITTIILYPGASIWLGIFITGVFTGFLAVVYAGLASAMPRTGGDYVFQSRTLRPWLGFAIVSTMIITFFLQWQALGGWLVAILGFAPLFTGLGLTTGNTMFIDWGVWFSTPMGAMVTTMVTSTFAALILIKSFRWFVQIQWVMWYGFLLSYLVMVVMFFITPTATFISRYDRAATIIANSGPGAYQGVLSTAIANGFTPNRAFDLLGTLLITPVALTSLGWVGYAQEQAGEIQGAQSLRNQMFINLGGGLVSTLMMAVLAFAMVGTVDQQWLAAAAGSGAPPIAPWFSNLAMVLTDNPIILFLMIIGILLNALQVVFNVIVGWTRVAVAMSIDGALPRAVSHVSPRTHTPVNAHVIFLILGGFLYAYIYNMVPGYTTYTLAVTAVATVMYIGTAIGGAVFPRTRREVYQTSPIAKYKVGPIPLITICGLIAAGFSAWMLYWYITEPFLGIANLSAGFDGVKSLLIMVAIFVGWTVYYFVRRAYLRSRGINLDLAYKEVPPI
;
A
#
# COMPACT_ATOMS: atom_id res chain seq x y z
N MET A 1 -33.88 0.90 -31.28
CA MET A 1 -34.44 2.06 -30.63
C MET A 1 -33.39 3.16 -30.70
N GLY A 2 -33.73 4.22 -31.43
CA GLY A 2 -32.77 5.15 -32.01
C GLY A 2 -32.00 6.03 -31.01
N GLU A 3 -30.77 6.32 -31.41
CA GLU A 3 -29.94 7.37 -30.83
C GLU A 3 -30.61 8.72 -31.05
N VAL A 4 -30.91 9.43 -29.97
CA VAL A 4 -31.31 10.83 -30.03
C VAL A 4 -30.01 11.67 -29.96
N ASP A 5 -29.60 12.14 -31.14
CA ASP A 5 -28.52 13.11 -31.30
C ASP A 5 -29.08 14.49 -30.91
N VAL A 6 -28.69 15.02 -29.75
CA VAL A 6 -29.06 16.38 -29.33
C VAL A 6 -27.87 17.31 -29.53
N PHE A 7 -27.62 17.70 -30.80
CA PHE A 7 -26.88 18.91 -31.14
C PHE A 7 -27.87 19.98 -31.62
N ALA A 8 -28.23 20.94 -30.75
CA ALA A 8 -29.02 22.08 -31.12
C ALA A 8 -28.19 23.06 -31.99
N ARG A 9 -28.79 23.51 -33.10
CA ARG A 9 -28.23 24.52 -34.02
C ARG A 9 -28.21 25.92 -33.37
N PRO A 10 -27.31 26.83 -33.76
CA PRO A 10 -27.26 28.18 -33.20
C PRO A 10 -28.40 29.02 -33.78
N GLY A 11 -29.28 29.54 -32.94
CA GLY A 11 -30.31 30.49 -33.37
C GLY A 11 -31.61 30.56 -32.55
N GLN A 12 -31.69 30.01 -31.32
CA GLN A 12 -32.87 30.22 -30.47
C GLN A 12 -32.52 30.86 -29.14
N GLN A 13 -33.34 31.86 -28.77
CA GLN A 13 -33.26 32.70 -27.58
C GLN A 13 -33.02 31.89 -26.28
N ALA A 14 -32.21 32.49 -25.40
CA ALA A 14 -31.81 31.93 -24.11
C ALA A 14 -33.01 31.72 -23.16
N THR A 15 -33.68 30.60 -23.28
CA THR A 15 -34.38 29.97 -22.16
C THR A 15 -33.31 29.34 -21.29
N ALA A 16 -33.39 29.54 -19.96
CA ALA A 16 -32.48 28.98 -18.99
C ALA A 16 -32.29 27.47 -19.25
N GLN A 17 -31.19 27.10 -19.92
CA GLN A 17 -30.86 25.72 -20.20
C GLN A 17 -30.62 25.02 -18.84
N VAL A 18 -31.51 24.12 -18.51
CA VAL A 18 -31.25 23.15 -17.41
C VAL A 18 -29.99 22.40 -17.79
N GLN A 19 -28.88 22.71 -17.12
CA GLN A 19 -27.60 22.03 -17.33
C GLN A 19 -27.74 20.60 -16.77
N VAL A 20 -28.05 19.64 -17.64
CA VAL A 20 -28.16 18.23 -17.26
C VAL A 20 -26.77 17.59 -17.35
N PHE A 21 -26.24 17.16 -16.23
CA PHE A 21 -25.04 16.34 -16.19
C PHE A 21 -25.46 14.87 -16.30
N THR A 22 -25.36 14.28 -17.50
CA THR A 22 -25.65 12.85 -17.72
C THR A 22 -24.43 12.01 -17.37
N ARG A 23 -24.55 11.16 -16.35
CA ARG A 23 -23.57 10.14 -16.01
C ARG A 23 -23.91 8.82 -16.69
N ARG A 24 -22.89 8.12 -17.21
CA ARG A 24 -22.99 6.73 -17.64
C ARG A 24 -22.71 5.81 -16.45
N ALA A 25 -23.36 4.64 -16.38
CA ALA A 25 -22.98 3.59 -15.43
C ALA A 25 -21.51 3.18 -15.66
N SER A 26 -20.81 2.76 -14.59
CA SER A 26 -19.39 2.39 -14.67
C SER A 26 -19.13 1.18 -15.57
N GLY A 27 -20.11 0.29 -15.74
CA GLY A 27 -19.98 -0.98 -16.45
C GLY A 27 -19.21 -2.06 -15.67
N LEU A 28 -18.73 -1.74 -14.46
CA LEU A 28 -18.06 -2.70 -13.57
C LEU A 28 -19.10 -3.59 -12.87
N VAL A 29 -18.76 -4.84 -12.59
CA VAL A 29 -19.66 -5.83 -12.01
C VAL A 29 -19.22 -6.27 -10.61
N ARG A 30 -20.17 -6.57 -9.73
CA ARG A 30 -19.91 -7.03 -8.36
C ARG A 30 -19.53 -8.50 -8.33
N VAL A 31 -18.25 -8.78 -8.21
CA VAL A 31 -17.71 -10.16 -8.22
C VAL A 31 -17.03 -10.56 -6.92
N MET A 32 -16.63 -9.61 -6.06
CA MET A 32 -15.97 -9.91 -4.80
C MET A 32 -16.98 -10.17 -3.69
N SER A 33 -16.88 -11.33 -3.02
CA SER A 33 -17.58 -11.56 -1.75
C SER A 33 -16.94 -10.71 -0.63
N PRO A 34 -17.63 -10.48 0.50
CA PRO A 34 -17.01 -9.80 1.66
C PRO A 34 -15.74 -10.50 2.16
N TYR A 35 -15.68 -11.84 2.14
CA TYR A 35 -14.49 -12.58 2.53
C TYR A 35 -13.36 -12.45 1.50
N SER A 36 -13.68 -12.39 0.20
CA SER A 36 -12.68 -12.09 -0.82
C SER A 36 -12.10 -10.68 -0.66
N ALA A 37 -12.94 -9.69 -0.35
CA ALA A 37 -12.51 -8.33 -0.08
C ALA A 37 -11.67 -8.21 1.22
N PHE A 38 -11.99 -9.01 2.24
CA PHE A 38 -11.20 -9.13 3.47
C PHE A 38 -9.80 -9.70 3.17
N ALA A 39 -9.71 -10.81 2.41
CA ALA A 39 -8.43 -11.38 2.00
C ALA A 39 -7.62 -10.40 1.14
N TYR A 40 -8.28 -9.73 0.18
CA TYR A 40 -7.69 -8.67 -0.63
C TYR A 40 -7.08 -7.55 0.23
N ASN A 41 -7.81 -7.11 1.24
CA ASN A 41 -7.37 -6.03 2.12
C ASN A 41 -6.14 -6.43 2.95
N ILE A 42 -6.13 -7.63 3.55
CA ILE A 42 -4.97 -8.15 4.31
C ILE A 42 -3.74 -8.29 3.42
N LEU A 43 -3.89 -8.88 2.23
CA LEU A 43 -2.78 -9.06 1.29
C LEU A 43 -2.24 -7.72 0.75
N ASN A 44 -3.02 -6.64 0.85
CA ASN A 44 -2.58 -5.29 0.47
C ASN A 44 -1.92 -4.52 1.62
N ILE A 45 -2.30 -4.78 2.87
CA ILE A 45 -1.75 -4.07 4.05
C ILE A 45 -0.23 -4.26 4.18
N GLY A 46 0.34 -5.23 3.46
CA GLY A 46 1.78 -5.32 3.31
C GLY A 46 2.49 -5.86 4.54
N ILE A 47 1.99 -6.97 5.10
CA ILE A 47 2.66 -7.72 6.18
C ILE A 47 4.11 -8.03 5.80
N ILE A 48 4.37 -8.19 4.50
CA ILE A 48 5.69 -8.45 3.93
C ILE A 48 6.56 -7.19 3.80
N PHE A 49 6.12 -6.01 4.22
CA PHE A 49 6.89 -4.77 4.07
C PHE A 49 8.12 -4.79 5.00
N PRO A 50 9.36 -4.98 4.48
CA PRO A 50 10.51 -5.34 5.30
C PRO A 50 10.98 -4.20 6.19
N TRP A 51 10.81 -2.95 5.76
CA TRP A 51 11.27 -1.76 6.49
C TRP A 51 10.63 -1.62 7.86
N VAL A 52 9.39 -2.10 8.04
CA VAL A 52 8.68 -2.01 9.32
C VAL A 52 9.45 -2.73 10.44
N TYR A 53 10.17 -3.78 10.10
CA TYR A 53 10.86 -4.63 11.06
C TYR A 53 12.28 -4.17 11.41
N ILE A 54 12.87 -3.25 10.61
CA ILE A 54 14.29 -2.92 10.77
C ILE A 54 14.62 -1.44 10.77
N THR A 55 13.82 -0.56 10.13
CA THR A 55 14.26 0.82 9.86
C THR A 55 14.52 1.62 11.14
N THR A 56 13.59 1.62 12.08
CA THR A 56 13.68 2.43 13.28
C THR A 56 14.77 1.95 14.23
N ILE A 57 14.98 0.63 14.34
CA ILE A 57 15.94 0.06 15.27
C ILE A 57 17.42 0.37 14.89
N ILE A 58 17.68 0.83 13.67
CA ILE A 58 19.01 1.29 13.25
C ILE A 58 19.51 2.40 14.19
N LEU A 59 18.64 3.36 14.50
CA LEU A 59 18.97 4.51 15.37
C LEU A 59 18.49 4.32 16.81
N TYR A 60 17.46 3.50 17.01
CA TYR A 60 16.82 3.24 18.30
C TYR A 60 16.84 1.74 18.63
N PRO A 61 18.01 1.13 18.91
CA PRO A 61 18.12 -0.32 19.07
C PRO A 61 17.31 -0.90 20.23
N GLY A 62 16.90 -0.08 21.20
CA GLY A 62 16.03 -0.44 22.32
C GLY A 62 14.53 -0.32 22.02
N ALA A 63 14.14 0.09 20.80
CA ALA A 63 12.74 0.24 20.42
C ALA A 63 12.03 -1.11 20.31
N SER A 64 10.80 -1.21 20.82
CA SER A 64 10.02 -2.46 20.72
C SER A 64 9.23 -2.50 19.41
N ILE A 65 9.68 -3.31 18.44
CA ILE A 65 9.08 -3.39 17.09
C ILE A 65 7.63 -3.84 17.17
N TRP A 66 7.34 -4.94 17.85
CA TRP A 66 5.98 -5.47 17.94
C TRP A 66 5.00 -4.51 18.63
N LEU A 67 5.49 -3.77 19.64
CA LEU A 67 4.67 -2.81 20.38
C LEU A 67 4.34 -1.58 19.51
N GLY A 68 5.33 -1.04 18.77
CA GLY A 68 5.11 0.05 17.82
C GLY A 68 4.11 -0.32 16.71
N ILE A 69 4.20 -1.55 16.18
CA ILE A 69 3.22 -2.10 15.23
C ILE A 69 1.83 -2.17 15.89
N PHE A 70 1.74 -2.68 17.11
CA PHE A 70 0.46 -2.81 17.83
C PHE A 70 -0.19 -1.44 18.09
N ILE A 71 0.58 -0.45 18.53
CA ILE A 71 0.11 0.94 18.72
C ILE A 71 -0.44 1.48 17.40
N THR A 72 0.29 1.30 16.29
CA THR A 72 -0.18 1.73 14.96
C THR A 72 -1.51 1.07 14.60
N GLY A 73 -1.63 -0.24 14.82
CA GLY A 73 -2.86 -1.00 14.55
C GLY A 73 -4.06 -0.52 15.34
N VAL A 74 -3.89 -0.15 16.61
CA VAL A 74 -4.97 0.43 17.43
C VAL A 74 -5.48 1.73 16.82
N PHE A 75 -4.58 2.63 16.45
CA PHE A 75 -4.99 3.93 15.90
C PHE A 75 -5.52 3.84 14.46
N THR A 76 -4.94 2.98 13.61
CA THR A 76 -5.49 2.71 12.28
C THR A 76 -6.84 1.99 12.34
N GLY A 77 -7.17 1.32 13.46
CA GLY A 77 -8.49 0.79 13.72
C GLY A 77 -9.58 1.87 13.70
N PHE A 78 -9.31 3.08 14.21
CA PHE A 78 -10.25 4.20 14.10
C PHE A 78 -10.42 4.66 12.65
N LEU A 79 -9.34 4.69 11.88
CA LEU A 79 -9.39 4.96 10.44
C LEU A 79 -10.21 3.89 9.70
N ALA A 80 -10.06 2.62 10.05
CA ALA A 80 -10.84 1.51 9.49
C ALA A 80 -12.35 1.68 9.72
N VAL A 81 -12.77 2.17 10.90
CA VAL A 81 -14.17 2.49 11.20
C VAL A 81 -14.67 3.62 10.29
N VAL A 82 -13.84 4.64 10.04
CA VAL A 82 -14.19 5.73 9.11
C VAL A 82 -14.41 5.19 7.70
N TYR A 83 -13.49 4.37 7.19
CA TYR A 83 -13.64 3.74 5.87
C TYR A 83 -14.89 2.86 5.80
N ALA A 84 -15.14 2.04 6.83
CA ALA A 84 -16.34 1.20 6.89
C ALA A 84 -17.63 2.03 6.87
N GLY A 85 -17.66 3.13 7.61
CA GLY A 85 -18.79 4.05 7.68
C GLY A 85 -19.06 4.73 6.33
N LEU A 86 -18.02 5.33 5.73
CA LEU A 86 -18.12 6.02 4.43
C LEU A 86 -18.47 5.05 3.29
N ALA A 87 -17.85 3.86 3.27
CA ALA A 87 -18.13 2.85 2.25
C ALA A 87 -19.54 2.29 2.35
N SER A 88 -20.07 2.07 3.56
CA SER A 88 -21.46 1.63 3.72
C SER A 88 -22.49 2.68 3.28
N ALA A 89 -22.14 3.97 3.41
CA ALA A 89 -22.97 5.10 2.98
C ALA A 89 -22.84 5.39 1.47
N MET A 90 -21.64 5.20 0.92
CA MET A 90 -21.29 5.50 -0.47
C MET A 90 -20.54 4.31 -1.11
N PRO A 91 -21.22 3.14 -1.33
CA PRO A 91 -20.58 1.91 -1.81
C PRO A 91 -20.28 1.99 -3.32
N ARG A 92 -19.31 2.81 -3.68
CA ARG A 92 -18.93 3.11 -5.07
C ARG A 92 -17.43 2.90 -5.28
N THR A 93 -17.06 2.56 -6.51
CA THR A 93 -15.67 2.48 -6.96
C THR A 93 -15.00 3.86 -6.89
N GLY A 94 -13.74 3.90 -6.47
CA GLY A 94 -12.95 5.12 -6.34
C GLY A 94 -12.79 5.63 -4.90
N GLY A 95 -13.17 4.82 -3.90
CA GLY A 95 -12.86 4.94 -2.46
C GLY A 95 -12.55 6.35 -1.96
N ASP A 96 -11.29 6.59 -1.64
CA ASP A 96 -10.81 7.88 -1.10
C ASP A 96 -11.23 9.09 -1.95
N TYR A 97 -11.17 8.97 -3.28
CA TYR A 97 -11.62 10.05 -4.16
C TYR A 97 -13.11 10.35 -4.00
N VAL A 98 -13.95 9.32 -3.97
CA VAL A 98 -15.40 9.48 -3.79
C VAL A 98 -15.68 10.09 -2.41
N PHE A 99 -15.02 9.59 -1.37
CA PHE A 99 -15.23 10.06 0.00
C PHE A 99 -14.83 11.51 0.16
N GLN A 100 -13.60 11.86 -0.16
CA GLN A 100 -13.05 13.20 0.05
C GLN A 100 -13.71 14.25 -0.85
N SER A 101 -13.93 13.95 -2.12
CA SER A 101 -14.55 14.93 -3.04
C SER A 101 -16.01 15.23 -2.70
N ARG A 102 -16.72 14.34 -2.00
CA ARG A 102 -18.13 14.53 -1.58
C ARG A 102 -18.25 15.11 -0.17
N THR A 103 -17.35 14.78 0.74
CA THR A 103 -17.42 15.24 2.14
C THR A 103 -16.64 16.52 2.42
N LEU A 104 -15.56 16.75 1.66
CA LEU A 104 -14.74 17.96 1.72
C LEU A 104 -15.06 18.90 0.55
N ARG A 105 -14.01 19.48 -0.04
CA ARG A 105 -14.11 20.28 -1.29
C ARG A 105 -13.73 19.40 -2.48
N PRO A 106 -14.49 19.41 -3.60
CA PRO A 106 -14.21 18.57 -4.78
C PRO A 106 -12.77 18.68 -5.29
N TRP A 107 -12.23 19.89 -5.42
CA TRP A 107 -10.88 20.14 -5.89
C TRP A 107 -9.82 19.56 -4.93
N LEU A 108 -10.08 19.65 -3.61
CA LEU A 108 -9.14 19.19 -2.59
C LEU A 108 -9.06 17.66 -2.60
N GLY A 109 -10.21 16.96 -2.58
CA GLY A 109 -10.26 15.51 -2.69
C GLY A 109 -9.64 15.00 -4.01
N PHE A 110 -9.91 15.71 -5.13
CA PHE A 110 -9.27 15.39 -6.40
C PHE A 110 -7.74 15.54 -6.33
N ALA A 111 -7.23 16.67 -5.84
CA ALA A 111 -5.79 16.94 -5.80
C ALA A 111 -5.04 15.99 -4.87
N ILE A 112 -5.54 15.75 -3.64
CA ILE A 112 -4.93 14.81 -2.68
C ILE A 112 -4.85 13.42 -3.27
N VAL A 113 -5.98 12.88 -3.76
CA VAL A 113 -6.03 11.50 -4.23
C VAL A 113 -5.30 11.34 -5.57
N SER A 114 -5.30 12.36 -6.45
CA SER A 114 -4.49 12.33 -7.67
C SER A 114 -3.00 12.34 -7.37
N THR A 115 -2.55 13.10 -6.37
CA THR A 115 -1.16 13.08 -5.92
C THR A 115 -0.75 11.69 -5.48
N MET A 116 -1.52 11.05 -4.61
CA MET A 116 -1.17 9.72 -4.10
C MET A 116 -1.45 8.61 -5.12
N ILE A 117 -2.71 8.46 -5.55
CA ILE A 117 -3.11 7.29 -6.35
C ILE A 117 -2.69 7.44 -7.81
N ILE A 118 -2.90 8.60 -8.45
CA ILE A 118 -2.56 8.73 -9.87
C ILE A 118 -1.06 8.86 -10.10
N THR A 119 -0.32 9.53 -9.20
CA THR A 119 1.11 9.76 -9.37
C THR A 119 1.97 8.73 -8.65
N PHE A 120 1.85 8.62 -7.31
CA PHE A 120 2.78 7.80 -6.54
C PHE A 120 2.51 6.30 -6.58
N PHE A 121 1.33 5.84 -7.01
CA PHE A 121 1.09 4.41 -7.27
C PHE A 121 1.92 3.86 -8.43
N LEU A 122 2.39 4.72 -9.33
CA LEU A 122 3.34 4.29 -10.36
C LEU A 122 4.64 3.75 -9.73
N GLN A 123 5.14 4.43 -8.69
CA GLN A 123 6.28 3.95 -7.89
C GLN A 123 5.93 2.70 -7.08
N TRP A 124 4.72 2.63 -6.48
CA TRP A 124 4.28 1.46 -5.74
C TRP A 124 4.16 0.21 -6.60
N GLN A 125 3.86 0.37 -7.89
CA GLN A 125 3.90 -0.75 -8.83
C GLN A 125 5.31 -1.32 -8.97
N ALA A 126 6.30 -0.44 -9.12
CA ALA A 126 7.70 -0.84 -9.21
C ALA A 126 8.19 -1.49 -7.91
N LEU A 127 7.79 -0.92 -6.77
CA LEU A 127 8.06 -1.51 -5.47
C LEU A 127 7.45 -2.91 -5.32
N GLY A 128 6.20 -3.12 -5.76
CA GLY A 128 5.55 -4.44 -5.73
C GLY A 128 6.37 -5.50 -6.47
N GLY A 129 6.84 -5.18 -7.68
CA GLY A 129 7.70 -6.07 -8.45
C GLY A 129 9.09 -6.28 -7.80
N TRP A 130 9.65 -5.25 -7.20
CA TRP A 130 10.88 -5.34 -6.41
C TRP A 130 10.70 -6.30 -5.21
N LEU A 131 9.56 -6.23 -4.50
CA LEU A 131 9.25 -7.17 -3.41
C LEU A 131 9.16 -8.61 -3.90
N VAL A 132 8.59 -8.85 -5.09
CA VAL A 132 8.56 -10.20 -5.71
C VAL A 132 9.97 -10.72 -5.96
N ALA A 133 10.89 -9.88 -6.44
CA ALA A 133 12.28 -10.26 -6.69
C ALA A 133 13.03 -10.51 -5.38
N ILE A 134 13.07 -9.51 -4.50
CA ILE A 134 13.99 -9.46 -3.34
C ILE A 134 13.50 -10.29 -2.14
N LEU A 135 12.17 -10.32 -1.89
CA LEU A 135 11.61 -11.08 -0.78
C LEU A 135 11.04 -12.44 -1.19
N GLY A 136 10.78 -12.62 -2.49
CA GLY A 136 10.22 -13.85 -3.04
C GLY A 136 11.30 -14.70 -3.72
N PHE A 137 11.64 -14.36 -4.97
CA PHE A 137 12.53 -15.20 -5.78
C PHE A 137 13.95 -15.30 -5.23
N ALA A 138 14.55 -14.20 -4.78
CA ALA A 138 15.91 -14.21 -4.29
C ALA A 138 16.10 -15.19 -3.11
N PRO A 139 15.37 -15.07 -1.98
CA PRO A 139 15.53 -16.01 -0.86
C PRO A 139 15.03 -17.42 -1.19
N LEU A 140 14.04 -17.59 -2.08
CA LEU A 140 13.58 -18.92 -2.52
C LEU A 140 14.70 -19.68 -3.24
N PHE A 141 15.29 -19.08 -4.27
CA PHE A 141 16.31 -19.74 -5.04
C PHE A 141 17.63 -19.87 -4.26
N THR A 142 18.08 -18.82 -3.58
CA THR A 142 19.28 -18.91 -2.73
C THR A 142 19.13 -20.02 -1.68
N GLY A 143 17.99 -20.05 -0.99
CA GLY A 143 17.73 -21.08 0.02
C GLY A 143 17.62 -22.49 -0.54
N LEU A 144 17.00 -22.67 -1.72
CA LEU A 144 17.00 -23.96 -2.44
C LEU A 144 18.44 -24.38 -2.78
N GLY A 145 19.29 -23.46 -3.23
CA GLY A 145 20.69 -23.72 -3.50
C GLY A 145 21.45 -24.15 -2.25
N LEU A 146 21.23 -23.49 -1.13
CA LEU A 146 21.85 -23.83 0.18
C LEU A 146 21.41 -25.20 0.68
N THR A 147 20.12 -25.56 0.52
CA THR A 147 19.56 -26.83 1.04
C THR A 147 19.81 -28.02 0.14
N THR A 148 19.98 -27.80 -1.17
CA THR A 148 20.22 -28.89 -2.16
C THR A 148 21.67 -29.01 -2.60
N GLY A 149 22.53 -28.03 -2.27
CA GLY A 149 23.91 -27.94 -2.74
C GLY A 149 24.05 -27.52 -4.21
N ASN A 150 22.96 -27.07 -4.87
CA ASN A 150 22.97 -26.68 -6.28
C ASN A 150 23.30 -25.20 -6.45
N THR A 151 24.51 -24.90 -6.94
CA THR A 151 25.01 -23.54 -7.13
C THR A 151 24.22 -22.74 -8.15
N MET A 152 23.63 -23.37 -9.18
CA MET A 152 22.80 -22.69 -10.16
C MET A 152 21.60 -21.97 -9.51
N PHE A 153 21.01 -22.56 -8.48
CA PHE A 153 19.94 -21.88 -7.72
C PHE A 153 20.48 -20.68 -6.95
N ILE A 154 21.71 -20.76 -6.39
CA ILE A 154 22.34 -19.60 -5.73
C ILE A 154 22.55 -18.47 -6.74
N ASP A 155 23.06 -18.77 -7.93
CA ASP A 155 23.26 -17.78 -9.00
C ASP A 155 21.96 -17.09 -9.41
N TRP A 156 20.86 -17.85 -9.53
CA TRP A 156 19.54 -17.28 -9.79
C TRP A 156 19.08 -16.37 -8.64
N GLY A 157 19.24 -16.80 -7.39
CA GLY A 157 18.89 -15.99 -6.24
C GLY A 157 19.67 -14.67 -6.17
N VAL A 158 20.97 -14.71 -6.46
CA VAL A 158 21.83 -13.53 -6.58
C VAL A 158 21.36 -12.64 -7.73
N TRP A 159 21.04 -13.21 -8.91
CA TRP A 159 20.55 -12.43 -10.04
C TRP A 159 19.25 -11.67 -9.70
N PHE A 160 18.27 -12.32 -9.04
CA PHE A 160 17.04 -11.67 -8.62
C PHE A 160 17.28 -10.55 -7.59
N SER A 161 18.40 -10.58 -6.87
CA SER A 161 18.81 -9.52 -5.94
C SER A 161 19.46 -8.31 -6.62
N THR A 162 19.79 -8.42 -7.92
CA THR A 162 20.37 -7.30 -8.66
C THR A 162 19.32 -6.29 -9.10
N PRO A 163 19.68 -5.01 -9.32
CA PRO A 163 18.79 -4.02 -9.90
C PRO A 163 18.14 -4.47 -11.22
N MET A 164 18.91 -5.12 -12.10
CA MET A 164 18.42 -5.66 -13.37
C MET A 164 17.41 -6.79 -13.15
N GLY A 165 17.70 -7.74 -12.26
CA GLY A 165 16.79 -8.82 -11.90
C GLY A 165 15.47 -8.30 -11.33
N ALA A 166 15.54 -7.32 -10.43
CA ALA A 166 14.36 -6.68 -9.86
C ALA A 166 13.54 -5.89 -10.92
N MET A 167 14.21 -5.17 -11.82
CA MET A 167 13.54 -4.46 -12.93
C MET A 167 12.81 -5.42 -13.85
N VAL A 168 13.47 -6.48 -14.32
CA VAL A 168 12.88 -7.48 -15.22
C VAL A 168 11.71 -8.19 -14.52
N THR A 169 11.87 -8.56 -13.25
CA THR A 169 10.78 -9.16 -12.45
C THR A 169 9.57 -8.21 -12.37
N THR A 170 9.81 -6.92 -12.15
CA THR A 170 8.74 -5.90 -12.13
C THR A 170 8.01 -5.84 -13.46
N MET A 171 8.72 -5.78 -14.58
CA MET A 171 8.12 -5.73 -15.92
C MET A 171 7.30 -6.97 -16.23
N VAL A 172 7.84 -8.15 -15.93
CA VAL A 172 7.17 -9.44 -16.17
C VAL A 172 5.92 -9.60 -15.31
N THR A 173 6.03 -9.35 -14.02
CA THR A 173 4.90 -9.50 -13.08
C THR A 173 3.82 -8.46 -13.32
N SER A 174 4.19 -7.21 -13.67
CA SER A 174 3.24 -6.16 -14.05
C SER A 174 2.49 -6.52 -15.34
N THR A 175 3.19 -7.05 -16.33
CA THR A 175 2.59 -7.51 -17.59
C THR A 175 1.63 -8.67 -17.33
N PHE A 176 2.05 -9.67 -16.56
CA PHE A 176 1.20 -10.79 -16.16
C PHE A 176 -0.07 -10.32 -15.45
N ALA A 177 0.06 -9.46 -14.45
CA ALA A 177 -1.06 -8.93 -13.70
C ALA A 177 -2.01 -8.10 -14.60
N ALA A 178 -1.48 -7.23 -15.47
CA ALA A 178 -2.28 -6.43 -16.38
C ALA A 178 -3.06 -7.30 -17.37
N LEU A 179 -2.46 -8.33 -17.94
CA LEU A 179 -3.12 -9.26 -18.87
C LEU A 179 -4.29 -10.00 -18.20
N ILE A 180 -4.10 -10.49 -16.98
CA ILE A 180 -5.17 -11.14 -16.20
C ILE A 180 -6.30 -10.15 -15.92
N LEU A 181 -5.99 -8.96 -15.44
CA LEU A 181 -6.97 -7.93 -15.09
C LEU A 181 -7.73 -7.38 -16.31
N ILE A 182 -7.07 -7.25 -17.47
CA ILE A 182 -7.71 -6.88 -18.75
C ILE A 182 -8.67 -7.98 -19.19
N LYS A 183 -8.29 -9.24 -19.04
CA LYS A 183 -9.11 -10.38 -19.47
C LYS A 183 -10.36 -10.52 -18.60
N SER A 184 -10.22 -10.47 -17.27
CA SER A 184 -11.38 -10.55 -16.36
C SER A 184 -10.99 -10.29 -14.91
N PHE A 185 -11.71 -9.39 -14.24
CA PHE A 185 -11.56 -9.20 -12.79
C PHE A 185 -11.96 -10.45 -11.98
N ARG A 186 -12.88 -11.29 -12.50
CA ARG A 186 -13.25 -12.57 -11.89
C ARG A 186 -12.06 -13.56 -11.84
N TRP A 187 -11.22 -13.60 -12.88
CA TRP A 187 -10.02 -14.45 -12.90
C TRP A 187 -9.03 -14.01 -11.82
N PHE A 188 -8.84 -12.70 -11.65
CA PHE A 188 -8.02 -12.20 -10.57
C PHE A 188 -8.55 -12.66 -9.20
N VAL A 189 -9.87 -12.54 -8.94
CA VAL A 189 -10.48 -12.98 -7.67
C VAL A 189 -10.28 -14.50 -7.44
N GLN A 190 -10.25 -15.31 -8.50
CA GLN A 190 -9.94 -16.76 -8.38
C GLN A 190 -8.47 -17.01 -8.04
N ILE A 191 -7.55 -16.32 -8.72
CA ILE A 191 -6.10 -16.42 -8.46
C ILE A 191 -5.78 -15.94 -7.04
N GLN A 192 -6.46 -14.89 -6.56
CA GLN A 192 -6.31 -14.38 -5.21
C GLN A 192 -6.50 -15.46 -4.12
N TRP A 193 -7.37 -16.46 -4.33
CA TRP A 193 -7.53 -17.54 -3.37
C TRP A 193 -6.27 -18.39 -3.20
N VAL A 194 -5.56 -18.66 -4.31
CA VAL A 194 -4.27 -19.35 -4.27
C VAL A 194 -3.24 -18.50 -3.52
N MET A 195 -3.20 -17.19 -3.79
CA MET A 195 -2.30 -16.27 -3.11
C MET A 195 -2.62 -16.18 -1.61
N TRP A 196 -3.90 -16.12 -1.25
CA TRP A 196 -4.36 -16.01 0.14
C TRP A 196 -4.00 -17.24 0.97
N TYR A 197 -4.39 -18.43 0.52
CA TYR A 197 -4.11 -19.65 1.28
C TYR A 197 -2.63 -20.02 1.24
N GLY A 198 -1.95 -19.78 0.12
CA GLY A 198 -0.51 -19.96 0.02
C GLY A 198 0.25 -19.04 0.99
N PHE A 199 -0.16 -17.77 1.08
CA PHE A 199 0.41 -16.83 2.03
C PHE A 199 0.14 -17.24 3.49
N LEU A 200 -1.09 -17.62 3.84
CA LEU A 200 -1.41 -18.04 5.21
C LEU A 200 -0.59 -19.26 5.65
N LEU A 201 -0.45 -20.25 4.77
CA LEU A 201 0.36 -21.44 5.06
C LEU A 201 1.83 -21.05 5.26
N SER A 202 2.40 -20.27 4.33
CA SER A 202 3.79 -19.83 4.45
C SER A 202 4.06 -18.98 5.68
N TYR A 203 3.16 -18.05 5.97
CA TYR A 203 3.27 -17.22 7.17
C TYR A 203 3.29 -18.10 8.44
N LEU A 204 2.37 -19.06 8.54
CA LEU A 204 2.30 -19.95 9.69
C LEU A 204 3.59 -20.78 9.85
N VAL A 205 4.05 -21.42 8.76
CA VAL A 205 5.27 -22.22 8.77
C VAL A 205 6.48 -21.36 9.15
N MET A 206 6.60 -20.16 8.57
CA MET A 206 7.71 -19.25 8.84
C MET A 206 7.73 -18.78 10.31
N VAL A 207 6.59 -18.36 10.85
CA VAL A 207 6.49 -17.94 12.26
C VAL A 207 6.81 -19.07 13.20
N VAL A 208 6.29 -20.28 12.96
CA VAL A 208 6.62 -21.47 13.74
C VAL A 208 8.13 -21.74 13.68
N MET A 209 8.75 -21.68 12.50
CA MET A 209 10.18 -21.93 12.35
C MET A 209 11.02 -20.88 13.10
N PHE A 210 10.63 -19.60 13.11
CA PHE A 210 11.29 -18.60 13.96
C PHE A 210 11.17 -18.96 15.45
N PHE A 211 9.99 -19.40 15.94
CA PHE A 211 9.81 -19.72 17.35
C PHE A 211 10.58 -20.96 17.81
N ILE A 212 10.68 -21.99 16.96
CA ILE A 212 11.30 -23.27 17.35
C ILE A 212 12.81 -23.34 17.07
N THR A 213 13.36 -22.41 16.29
CA THR A 213 14.80 -22.43 15.96
C THR A 213 15.59 -21.72 17.06
N PRO A 214 16.44 -22.44 17.82
CA PRO A 214 17.32 -21.81 18.81
C PRO A 214 18.29 -20.82 18.15
N THR A 215 18.59 -19.71 18.81
CA THR A 215 19.53 -18.68 18.32
C THR A 215 20.89 -19.28 17.94
N ALA A 216 21.44 -20.22 18.73
CA ALA A 216 22.70 -20.88 18.40
C ALA A 216 22.64 -21.67 17.08
N THR A 217 21.53 -22.34 16.81
CA THR A 217 21.30 -23.04 15.54
C THR A 217 21.19 -22.05 14.37
N PHE A 218 20.47 -20.95 14.58
CA PHE A 218 20.37 -19.86 13.59
C PHE A 218 21.76 -19.30 13.25
N ILE A 219 22.57 -18.97 14.24
CA ILE A 219 23.93 -18.45 14.07
C ILE A 219 24.78 -19.43 13.23
N SER A 220 24.80 -20.71 13.61
CA SER A 220 25.59 -21.72 12.89
C SER A 220 25.16 -21.87 11.43
N ARG A 221 23.87 -21.84 11.15
CA ARG A 221 23.35 -21.90 9.77
C ARG A 221 23.61 -20.62 9.00
N TYR A 222 23.53 -19.46 9.67
CA TYR A 222 23.85 -18.17 9.08
C TYR A 222 25.31 -18.11 8.64
N ASP A 223 26.24 -18.52 9.51
CA ASP A 223 27.68 -18.53 9.22
C ASP A 223 28.01 -19.45 8.04
N ARG A 224 27.39 -20.65 8.00
CA ARG A 224 27.53 -21.57 6.86
C ARG A 224 26.98 -20.95 5.56
N ALA A 225 25.80 -20.36 5.60
CA ALA A 225 25.20 -19.73 4.43
C ALA A 225 26.03 -18.52 3.94
N ALA A 226 26.51 -17.69 4.86
CA ALA A 226 27.40 -16.54 4.55
C ALA A 226 28.72 -16.99 3.90
N THR A 227 29.29 -18.12 4.33
CA THR A 227 30.48 -18.71 3.71
C THR A 227 30.20 -19.14 2.28
N ILE A 228 29.04 -19.78 2.01
CA ILE A 228 28.69 -20.27 0.66
C ILE A 228 28.34 -19.11 -0.28
N ILE A 229 27.57 -18.11 0.18
CA ILE A 229 27.06 -17.02 -0.67
C ILE A 229 28.09 -15.93 -0.91
N ALA A 230 28.84 -15.54 0.14
CA ALA A 230 29.70 -14.35 0.13
C ALA A 230 31.17 -14.66 0.43
N ASN A 231 31.54 -15.93 0.49
CA ASN A 231 32.89 -16.39 0.84
C ASN A 231 33.39 -15.79 2.18
N SER A 232 32.44 -15.54 3.10
CA SER A 232 32.73 -15.01 4.43
C SER A 232 33.39 -16.10 5.28
N GLY A 233 34.36 -15.72 6.09
CA GLY A 233 34.97 -16.68 7.04
C GLY A 233 34.01 -17.11 8.15
N PRO A 234 34.42 -18.07 8.99
CA PRO A 234 33.63 -18.50 10.17
C PRO A 234 33.40 -17.31 11.11
N GLY A 235 32.22 -17.26 11.74
CA GLY A 235 31.83 -16.17 12.64
C GLY A 235 31.26 -14.94 11.89
N ALA A 236 30.74 -15.12 10.69
CA ALA A 236 30.13 -14.05 9.90
C ALA A 236 29.00 -13.32 10.65
N TYR A 237 28.19 -14.04 11.44
CA TYR A 237 27.17 -13.43 12.28
C TYR A 237 27.78 -12.44 13.30
N GLN A 238 28.81 -12.86 14.02
CA GLN A 238 29.48 -11.99 14.99
C GLN A 238 30.25 -10.88 14.30
N GLY A 239 30.78 -11.15 13.11
CA GLY A 239 31.45 -10.17 12.25
C GLY A 239 30.57 -8.97 11.90
N VAL A 240 29.28 -9.19 11.63
CA VAL A 240 28.30 -8.11 11.38
C VAL A 240 28.18 -7.16 12.57
N LEU A 241 28.07 -7.70 13.78
CA LEU A 241 27.96 -6.88 14.99
C LEU A 241 29.26 -6.12 15.28
N SER A 242 30.43 -6.78 15.16
CA SER A 242 31.72 -6.14 15.39
C SER A 242 32.02 -5.05 14.36
N THR A 243 31.66 -5.27 13.10
CA THR A 243 31.78 -4.25 12.02
C THR A 243 30.88 -3.04 12.32
N ALA A 244 29.64 -3.28 12.74
CA ALA A 244 28.75 -2.19 13.10
C ALA A 244 29.27 -1.36 14.28
N ILE A 245 29.78 -2.01 15.32
CA ILE A 245 30.37 -1.33 16.49
C ILE A 245 31.60 -0.50 16.05
N ALA A 246 32.47 -1.04 15.21
CA ALA A 246 33.61 -0.30 14.66
C ALA A 246 33.17 0.91 13.85
N ASN A 247 32.01 0.86 13.21
CA ASN A 247 31.39 1.96 12.47
C ASN A 247 30.49 2.88 13.33
N GLY A 248 30.58 2.78 14.66
CA GLY A 248 29.89 3.67 15.60
C GLY A 248 28.53 3.20 16.11
N PHE A 249 28.08 1.97 15.77
CA PHE A 249 26.87 1.42 16.35
C PHE A 249 27.04 1.17 17.85
N THR A 250 26.09 1.65 18.65
CA THR A 250 26.07 1.43 20.10
C THR A 250 24.89 0.55 20.47
N PRO A 251 25.13 -0.72 20.87
CA PRO A 251 24.04 -1.60 21.32
C PRO A 251 23.29 -0.99 22.51
N ASN A 252 21.99 -1.05 22.48
CA ASN A 252 21.12 -0.65 23.59
C ASN A 252 19.99 -1.66 23.80
N ARG A 253 20.03 -2.38 24.92
CA ARG A 253 19.01 -3.36 25.31
C ARG A 253 17.92 -2.75 26.23
N ALA A 254 18.11 -1.53 26.71
CA ALA A 254 17.11 -0.86 27.52
C ALA A 254 15.92 -0.47 26.64
N PHE A 255 14.72 -0.59 27.20
CA PHE A 255 13.50 -0.21 26.49
C PHE A 255 13.53 1.30 26.16
N ASP A 256 13.32 1.60 24.89
CA ASP A 256 13.25 2.96 24.36
C ASP A 256 11.82 3.29 23.91
N LEU A 257 11.14 4.13 24.71
CA LEU A 257 9.77 4.55 24.41
C LEU A 257 9.71 5.44 23.15
N LEU A 258 10.64 6.39 23.00
CA LEU A 258 10.66 7.28 21.85
C LEU A 258 10.89 6.48 20.57
N GLY A 259 11.91 5.62 20.56
CA GLY A 259 12.17 4.72 19.43
C GLY A 259 10.96 3.83 19.13
N THR A 260 10.26 3.31 20.16
CA THR A 260 9.04 2.51 19.97
C THR A 260 7.92 3.33 19.31
N LEU A 261 7.74 4.58 19.71
CA LEU A 261 6.76 5.46 19.08
C LEU A 261 7.17 5.84 17.64
N LEU A 262 8.46 5.95 17.34
CA LEU A 262 8.99 6.21 16.00
C LEU A 262 8.92 5.01 15.04
N ILE A 263 8.55 3.82 15.52
CA ILE A 263 8.16 2.70 14.66
C ILE A 263 6.80 3.00 13.99
N THR A 264 5.92 3.76 14.64
CA THR A 264 4.55 3.98 14.16
C THR A 264 4.47 4.64 12.77
N PRO A 265 5.26 5.67 12.40
CA PRO A 265 5.25 6.17 11.02
C PRO A 265 5.71 5.13 10.01
N VAL A 266 6.71 4.31 10.33
CA VAL A 266 7.14 3.24 9.42
C VAL A 266 6.06 2.16 9.29
N ALA A 267 5.43 1.75 10.40
CA ALA A 267 4.33 0.78 10.40
C ALA A 267 3.07 1.29 9.67
N LEU A 268 2.86 2.61 9.63
CA LEU A 268 1.75 3.21 8.87
C LEU A 268 1.88 2.97 7.36
N THR A 269 3.10 2.75 6.84
CA THR A 269 3.35 2.35 5.45
C THR A 269 2.56 1.09 5.07
N SER A 270 2.36 0.19 6.02
CA SER A 270 1.57 -1.03 5.89
C SER A 270 0.15 -0.82 6.41
N LEU A 271 0.00 -0.51 7.69
CA LEU A 271 -1.28 -0.49 8.39
C LEU A 271 -2.19 0.69 8.01
N GLY A 272 -1.68 1.72 7.35
CA GLY A 272 -2.50 2.81 6.83
C GLY A 272 -3.48 2.37 5.74
N TRP A 273 -3.20 1.28 5.04
CA TRP A 273 -4.02 0.76 3.93
C TRP A 273 -5.23 -0.06 4.36
N VAL A 274 -5.69 0.06 5.62
CA VAL A 274 -6.87 -0.66 6.15
C VAL A 274 -8.16 -0.42 5.36
N GLY A 275 -8.24 0.67 4.61
CA GLY A 275 -9.38 1.03 3.76
C GLY A 275 -9.22 0.68 2.28
N TYR A 276 -8.15 0.01 1.86
CA TYR A 276 -7.80 -0.12 0.45
C TYR A 276 -8.84 -0.86 -0.39
N ALA A 277 -9.54 -1.85 0.18
CA ALA A 277 -10.63 -2.54 -0.50
C ALA A 277 -11.75 -1.59 -0.96
N GLN A 278 -11.80 -0.36 -0.44
CA GLN A 278 -12.83 0.61 -0.80
C GLN A 278 -12.60 1.28 -2.15
N GLU A 279 -11.38 1.21 -2.70
CA GLU A 279 -11.13 1.68 -4.06
C GLU A 279 -11.97 0.95 -5.11
N GLN A 280 -12.34 -0.31 -4.83
CA GLN A 280 -13.25 -1.12 -5.63
C GLN A 280 -14.56 -1.47 -4.90
N ALA A 281 -15.05 -0.64 -3.97
CA ALA A 281 -16.28 -0.93 -3.22
C ALA A 281 -17.51 -1.19 -4.12
N GLY A 282 -17.55 -0.61 -5.31
CA GLY A 282 -18.59 -0.89 -6.32
C GLY A 282 -18.58 -2.32 -6.86
N GLU A 283 -17.48 -3.06 -6.73
CA GLU A 283 -17.32 -4.45 -7.18
C GLU A 283 -17.48 -5.47 -6.03
N ILE A 284 -17.75 -5.00 -4.78
CA ILE A 284 -17.96 -5.83 -3.59
C ILE A 284 -19.47 -6.09 -3.40
N GLN A 285 -19.83 -7.37 -3.23
CA GLN A 285 -21.18 -7.78 -2.91
C GLN A 285 -21.57 -7.34 -1.49
N GLY A 286 -22.75 -6.77 -1.32
CA GLY A 286 -23.22 -6.30 -0.01
C GLY A 286 -22.36 -5.16 0.58
N ALA A 287 -21.72 -4.34 -0.25
CA ALA A 287 -20.88 -3.21 0.18
C ALA A 287 -21.64 -2.15 1.01
N GLN A 288 -22.97 -2.06 0.88
CA GLN A 288 -23.82 -1.20 1.70
C GLN A 288 -24.00 -1.67 3.15
N SER A 289 -23.61 -2.91 3.47
CA SER A 289 -23.68 -3.46 4.83
C SER A 289 -22.50 -2.97 5.67
N LEU A 290 -22.80 -2.22 6.74
CA LEU A 290 -21.77 -1.77 7.68
C LEU A 290 -21.03 -2.97 8.32
N ARG A 291 -21.75 -4.07 8.62
CA ARG A 291 -21.14 -5.29 9.18
C ARG A 291 -20.07 -5.85 8.24
N ASN A 292 -20.37 -5.93 6.93
CA ASN A 292 -19.41 -6.40 5.94
C ASN A 292 -18.22 -5.45 5.85
N GLN A 293 -18.46 -4.14 5.86
CA GLN A 293 -17.41 -3.13 5.79
C GLN A 293 -16.52 -3.13 7.04
N MET A 294 -17.09 -3.32 8.24
CA MET A 294 -16.33 -3.49 9.48
C MET A 294 -15.47 -4.77 9.45
N PHE A 295 -16.03 -5.87 8.94
CA PHE A 295 -15.28 -7.12 8.77
C PHE A 295 -14.09 -6.93 7.82
N ILE A 296 -14.28 -6.27 6.67
CA ILE A 296 -13.24 -6.04 5.67
C ILE A 296 -12.15 -5.12 6.22
N ASN A 297 -12.52 -3.96 6.76
CA ASN A 297 -11.56 -2.92 7.11
C ASN A 297 -10.99 -3.12 8.53
N LEU A 298 -11.85 -3.11 9.54
CA LEU A 298 -11.39 -3.25 10.93
C LEU A 298 -10.89 -4.67 11.21
N GLY A 299 -11.65 -5.69 10.80
CA GLY A 299 -11.23 -7.09 10.96
C GLY A 299 -9.93 -7.38 10.22
N GLY A 300 -9.81 -6.92 8.96
CA GLY A 300 -8.58 -7.05 8.18
C GLY A 300 -7.40 -6.32 8.82
N GLY A 301 -7.59 -5.09 9.28
CA GLY A 301 -6.57 -4.31 9.97
C GLY A 301 -6.07 -4.95 11.27
N LEU A 302 -6.99 -5.46 12.10
CA LEU A 302 -6.65 -6.15 13.35
C LEU A 302 -5.86 -7.43 13.10
N VAL A 303 -6.30 -8.27 12.14
CA VAL A 303 -5.59 -9.50 11.78
C VAL A 303 -4.20 -9.18 11.26
N SER A 304 -4.07 -8.19 10.37
CA SER A 304 -2.75 -7.77 9.84
C SER A 304 -1.84 -7.25 10.95
N THR A 305 -2.35 -6.45 11.87
CA THR A 305 -1.60 -5.95 13.03
C THR A 305 -1.04 -7.09 13.87
N LEU A 306 -1.89 -8.07 14.19
CA LEU A 306 -1.48 -9.25 14.97
C LEU A 306 -0.43 -10.07 14.22
N MET A 307 -0.63 -10.33 12.92
CA MET A 307 0.34 -11.06 12.10
C MET A 307 1.69 -10.35 12.08
N MET A 308 1.71 -9.03 11.85
CA MET A 308 2.96 -8.27 11.83
C MET A 308 3.64 -8.25 13.20
N ALA A 309 2.91 -8.06 14.29
CA ALA A 309 3.47 -8.03 15.64
C ALA A 309 4.03 -9.40 16.05
N VAL A 310 3.33 -10.49 15.71
CA VAL A 310 3.78 -11.86 15.98
C VAL A 310 5.03 -12.21 15.18
N LEU A 311 5.09 -11.82 13.90
CA LEU A 311 6.29 -12.03 13.08
C LEU A 311 7.49 -11.25 13.63
N ALA A 312 7.30 -9.98 14.02
CA ALA A 312 8.34 -9.17 14.64
C ALA A 312 8.87 -9.78 15.92
N PHE A 313 7.95 -10.23 16.79
CA PHE A 313 8.30 -10.85 18.06
C PHE A 313 9.08 -12.17 17.86
N ALA A 314 8.60 -13.04 16.97
CA ALA A 314 9.24 -14.32 16.66
C ALA A 314 10.65 -14.12 16.06
N MET A 315 10.78 -13.21 15.09
CA MET A 315 12.06 -12.89 14.45
C MET A 315 13.09 -12.35 15.44
N VAL A 316 12.71 -11.40 16.30
CA VAL A 316 13.60 -10.83 17.32
C VAL A 316 14.04 -11.89 18.33
N GLY A 317 13.15 -12.82 18.70
CA GLY A 317 13.48 -13.92 19.62
C GLY A 317 14.55 -14.89 19.08
N THR A 318 14.61 -15.07 17.75
CA THR A 318 15.58 -15.97 17.11
C THR A 318 16.87 -15.29 16.71
N VAL A 319 16.76 -14.06 16.13
CA VAL A 319 17.87 -13.39 15.45
C VAL A 319 18.64 -12.44 16.37
N ASP A 320 18.09 -12.00 17.47
CA ASP A 320 18.54 -10.89 18.33
C ASP A 320 18.34 -9.50 17.69
N GLN A 321 17.64 -8.62 18.41
CA GLN A 321 17.32 -7.27 17.92
C GLN A 321 18.56 -6.40 17.73
N GLN A 322 19.59 -6.56 18.58
CA GLN A 322 20.81 -5.76 18.46
C GLN A 322 21.58 -6.14 17.18
N TRP A 323 21.59 -7.41 16.85
CA TRP A 323 22.13 -7.88 15.60
C TRP A 323 21.33 -7.37 14.40
N LEU A 324 19.99 -7.42 14.45
CA LEU A 324 19.14 -6.85 13.38
C LEU A 324 19.39 -5.37 13.17
N ALA A 325 19.54 -4.60 14.24
CA ALA A 325 19.84 -3.17 14.17
C ALA A 325 21.21 -2.92 13.54
N ALA A 326 22.22 -3.67 13.96
CA ALA A 326 23.57 -3.62 13.40
C ALA A 326 23.60 -4.00 11.92
N ALA A 327 22.91 -5.09 11.55
CA ALA A 327 22.85 -5.60 10.19
C ALA A 327 22.10 -4.65 9.24
N ALA A 328 21.02 -4.04 9.72
CA ALA A 328 20.24 -3.06 8.94
C ALA A 328 20.98 -1.72 8.75
N GLY A 329 21.87 -1.37 9.68
CA GLY A 329 22.66 -0.15 9.67
C GLY A 329 24.01 -0.33 8.98
N SER A 330 25.06 -0.30 9.78
CA SER A 330 26.48 -0.22 9.32
C SER A 330 27.25 -1.55 9.34
N GLY A 331 26.57 -2.68 9.62
CA GLY A 331 27.19 -3.99 9.79
C GLY A 331 27.58 -4.72 8.50
N ALA A 332 27.16 -4.22 7.34
CA ALA A 332 27.41 -4.81 6.01
C ALA A 332 27.19 -6.35 5.96
N PRO A 333 25.99 -6.85 6.30
CA PRO A 333 25.76 -8.28 6.41
C PRO A 333 25.83 -8.97 5.04
N PRO A 334 26.44 -10.19 4.94
CA PRO A 334 26.50 -10.97 3.71
C PRO A 334 25.11 -11.46 3.24
N ILE A 335 24.14 -11.54 4.15
CA ILE A 335 22.75 -11.85 3.89
C ILE A 335 21.92 -10.65 4.35
N ALA A 336 21.11 -10.07 3.47
CA ALA A 336 20.28 -8.92 3.80
C ALA A 336 19.36 -9.22 5.00
N PRO A 337 19.18 -8.27 5.95
CA PRO A 337 18.42 -8.49 7.19
C PRO A 337 16.90 -8.46 7.00
N TRP A 338 16.42 -8.83 5.79
CA TRP A 338 14.99 -8.97 5.53
C TRP A 338 14.46 -10.28 6.12
N PHE A 339 13.27 -10.25 6.69
CA PHE A 339 12.68 -11.42 7.36
C PHE A 339 12.67 -12.69 6.49
N SER A 340 12.43 -12.57 5.16
CA SER A 340 12.43 -13.71 4.24
C SER A 340 13.84 -14.25 3.95
N ASN A 341 14.85 -13.36 3.88
CA ASN A 341 16.24 -13.75 3.72
C ASN A 341 16.77 -14.43 4.99
N LEU A 342 16.35 -13.95 6.17
CA LEU A 342 16.69 -14.60 7.45
C LEU A 342 15.93 -15.93 7.60
N ALA A 343 14.68 -16.01 7.10
CA ALA A 343 13.91 -17.25 7.12
C ALA A 343 14.56 -18.38 6.30
N MET A 344 15.27 -18.05 5.20
CA MET A 344 15.89 -19.07 4.37
C MET A 344 16.98 -19.88 5.09
N VAL A 345 17.53 -19.36 6.19
CA VAL A 345 18.56 -20.07 7.00
C VAL A 345 17.99 -20.75 8.26
N LEU A 346 16.66 -20.74 8.46
CA LEU A 346 16.01 -21.41 9.59
C LEU A 346 15.96 -22.93 9.42
N THR A 347 16.15 -23.46 8.22
CA THR A 347 16.01 -24.88 7.94
C THR A 347 17.01 -25.36 6.89
N ASP A 348 17.38 -26.63 6.99
CA ASP A 348 18.14 -27.35 5.96
C ASP A 348 17.23 -28.22 5.05
N ASN A 349 15.93 -28.21 5.32
CA ASN A 349 14.96 -28.98 4.54
C ASN A 349 14.37 -28.13 3.40
N PRO A 350 14.57 -28.51 2.12
CA PRO A 350 14.11 -27.72 0.98
C PRO A 350 12.58 -27.62 0.88
N ILE A 351 11.83 -28.58 1.40
CA ILE A 351 10.35 -28.55 1.39
C ILE A 351 9.85 -27.49 2.41
N ILE A 352 10.41 -27.49 3.61
CA ILE A 352 10.05 -26.50 4.65
C ILE A 352 10.44 -25.09 4.15
N LEU A 353 11.62 -24.96 3.57
CA LEU A 353 12.06 -23.70 2.95
C LEU A 353 11.07 -23.22 1.89
N PHE A 354 10.71 -24.09 0.94
CA PHE A 354 9.74 -23.76 -0.10
C PHE A 354 8.41 -23.31 0.51
N LEU A 355 7.89 -24.02 1.49
CA LEU A 355 6.64 -23.67 2.17
C LEU A 355 6.73 -22.32 2.90
N MET A 356 7.89 -21.95 3.47
CA MET A 356 8.07 -20.64 4.13
C MET A 356 8.09 -19.48 3.15
N ILE A 357 8.68 -19.63 1.98
CA ILE A 357 8.97 -18.50 1.09
C ILE A 357 7.93 -18.35 -0.02
N ILE A 358 7.32 -19.43 -0.51
CA ILE A 358 6.39 -19.37 -1.65
C ILE A 358 5.20 -18.43 -1.40
N GLY A 359 4.65 -18.40 -0.20
CA GLY A 359 3.53 -17.52 0.10
C GLY A 359 3.94 -16.05 0.26
N ILE A 360 5.19 -15.77 0.61
CA ILE A 360 5.73 -14.41 0.61
C ILE A 360 5.79 -13.89 -0.84
N LEU A 361 6.28 -14.72 -1.76
CA LEU A 361 6.26 -14.44 -3.19
C LEU A 361 4.83 -14.22 -3.70
N LEU A 362 3.88 -15.07 -3.31
CA LEU A 362 2.47 -14.93 -3.69
C LEU A 362 1.83 -13.65 -3.12
N ASN A 363 2.15 -13.26 -1.89
CA ASN A 363 1.67 -11.99 -1.34
C ASN A 363 2.31 -10.78 -2.05
N ALA A 364 3.60 -10.82 -2.36
CA ALA A 364 4.25 -9.77 -3.14
C ALA A 364 3.61 -9.63 -4.54
N LEU A 365 3.30 -10.75 -5.19
CA LEU A 365 2.58 -10.75 -6.47
C LEU A 365 1.16 -10.18 -6.32
N GLN A 366 0.46 -10.47 -5.21
CA GLN A 366 -0.85 -9.86 -4.93
C GLN A 366 -0.75 -8.33 -4.82
N VAL A 367 0.32 -7.77 -4.21
CA VAL A 367 0.54 -6.32 -4.16
C VAL A 367 0.63 -5.74 -5.56
N VAL A 368 1.33 -6.40 -6.50
CA VAL A 368 1.40 -5.98 -7.91
C VAL A 368 0.01 -5.89 -8.54
N PHE A 369 -0.87 -6.87 -8.33
CA PHE A 369 -2.25 -6.83 -8.79
C PHE A 369 -3.04 -5.70 -8.14
N ASN A 370 -2.91 -5.56 -6.82
CA ASN A 370 -3.68 -4.61 -6.04
C ASN A 370 -3.42 -3.17 -6.45
N VAL A 371 -2.15 -2.82 -6.68
CA VAL A 371 -1.77 -1.46 -7.11
C VAL A 371 -2.41 -1.11 -8.46
N ILE A 372 -2.40 -2.05 -9.43
CA ILE A 372 -3.09 -1.85 -10.72
C ILE A 372 -4.59 -1.67 -10.53
N VAL A 373 -5.22 -2.50 -9.68
CA VAL A 373 -6.66 -2.45 -9.41
C VAL A 373 -7.02 -1.09 -8.81
N GLY A 374 -6.38 -0.66 -7.73
CA GLY A 374 -6.69 0.61 -7.07
C GLY A 374 -6.51 1.81 -8.00
N TRP A 375 -5.38 1.89 -8.69
CA TRP A 375 -5.12 2.97 -9.65
C TRP A 375 -6.20 3.07 -10.73
N THR A 376 -6.51 1.95 -11.38
CA THR A 376 -7.46 1.93 -12.50
C THR A 376 -8.88 2.28 -12.04
N ARG A 377 -9.31 1.86 -10.84
CA ARG A 377 -10.64 2.17 -10.31
C ARG A 377 -10.78 3.63 -9.92
N VAL A 378 -9.78 4.21 -9.29
CA VAL A 378 -9.75 5.65 -8.96
C VAL A 378 -9.73 6.48 -10.24
N ALA A 379 -8.88 6.14 -11.21
CA ALA A 379 -8.82 6.85 -12.49
C ALA A 379 -10.15 6.79 -13.26
N VAL A 380 -10.83 5.63 -13.25
CA VAL A 380 -12.18 5.48 -13.83
C VAL A 380 -13.19 6.36 -13.11
N ALA A 381 -13.22 6.36 -11.77
CA ALA A 381 -14.14 7.19 -11.00
C ALA A 381 -13.95 8.70 -11.29
N MET A 382 -12.70 9.17 -11.33
CA MET A 382 -12.35 10.56 -11.70
C MET A 382 -12.76 10.89 -13.13
N SER A 383 -12.64 9.94 -14.06
CA SER A 383 -13.02 10.13 -15.46
C SER A 383 -14.55 10.12 -15.66
N ILE A 384 -15.30 9.30 -14.92
CA ILE A 384 -16.77 9.30 -14.93
C ILE A 384 -17.31 10.65 -14.44
N ASP A 385 -16.69 11.24 -13.43
CA ASP A 385 -17.03 12.59 -12.96
C ASP A 385 -16.60 13.70 -13.95
N GLY A 386 -15.82 13.37 -14.97
CA GLY A 386 -15.31 14.34 -15.97
C GLY A 386 -14.02 15.03 -15.54
N ALA A 387 -13.47 14.74 -14.37
CA ALA A 387 -12.22 15.32 -13.89
C ALA A 387 -11.00 14.84 -14.70
N LEU A 388 -10.97 13.57 -15.13
CA LEU A 388 -10.00 13.04 -16.10
C LEU A 388 -10.61 12.87 -17.50
N PRO A 389 -9.78 12.64 -18.54
CA PRO A 389 -10.26 12.40 -19.90
C PRO A 389 -11.14 11.16 -20.00
N ARG A 390 -12.20 11.21 -20.81
CA ARG A 390 -13.15 10.10 -20.99
C ARG A 390 -12.53 8.79 -21.49
N ALA A 391 -11.42 8.85 -22.20
CA ALA A 391 -10.71 7.65 -22.68
C ALA A 391 -10.28 6.72 -21.54
N VAL A 392 -10.04 7.25 -20.33
CA VAL A 392 -9.63 6.48 -19.15
C VAL A 392 -10.79 5.64 -18.60
N SER A 393 -12.03 6.14 -18.67
CA SER A 393 -13.22 5.43 -18.16
C SER A 393 -13.83 4.44 -19.15
N HIS A 394 -13.18 4.20 -20.29
CA HIS A 394 -13.69 3.20 -21.24
C HIS A 394 -13.59 1.79 -20.68
N VAL A 395 -14.74 1.24 -20.32
CA VAL A 395 -14.90 -0.15 -19.85
C VAL A 395 -15.35 -1.01 -21.03
N SER A 396 -14.60 -2.08 -21.31
CA SER A 396 -14.91 -3.02 -22.38
C SER A 396 -16.25 -3.74 -22.14
N PRO A 397 -17.19 -3.74 -23.06
CA PRO A 397 -18.46 -4.47 -22.92
C PRO A 397 -18.29 -6.00 -22.80
N ARG A 398 -17.17 -6.54 -23.30
CA ARG A 398 -16.89 -8.00 -23.29
C ARG A 398 -16.25 -8.46 -21.99
N THR A 399 -15.34 -7.68 -21.43
CA THR A 399 -14.53 -8.07 -20.27
C THR A 399 -14.97 -7.37 -18.98
N HIS A 400 -15.78 -6.32 -19.09
CA HIS A 400 -16.18 -5.44 -17.97
C HIS A 400 -15.00 -4.87 -17.21
N THR A 401 -13.90 -4.57 -17.93
CA THR A 401 -12.66 -4.04 -17.36
C THR A 401 -12.23 -2.76 -18.08
N PRO A 402 -11.58 -1.80 -17.39
CA PRO A 402 -11.12 -0.54 -17.98
C PRO A 402 -9.77 -0.74 -18.70
N VAL A 403 -9.82 -1.29 -19.94
CA VAL A 403 -8.64 -1.69 -20.72
C VAL A 403 -7.65 -0.55 -20.89
N ASN A 404 -8.12 0.64 -21.29
CA ASN A 404 -7.22 1.78 -21.52
C ASN A 404 -6.47 2.19 -20.25
N ALA A 405 -7.16 2.19 -19.09
CA ALA A 405 -6.53 2.50 -17.80
C ALA A 405 -5.45 1.47 -17.45
N HIS A 406 -5.69 0.17 -17.69
CA HIS A 406 -4.70 -0.88 -17.47
C HIS A 406 -3.46 -0.72 -18.36
N VAL A 407 -3.65 -0.40 -19.65
CA VAL A 407 -2.53 -0.21 -20.59
C VAL A 407 -1.70 1.02 -20.22
N ILE A 408 -2.35 2.15 -19.90
CA ILE A 408 -1.66 3.36 -19.45
C ILE A 408 -0.83 3.07 -18.19
N PHE A 409 -1.44 2.38 -17.22
CA PHE A 409 -0.75 2.07 -15.98
C PHE A 409 0.41 1.08 -16.18
N LEU A 410 0.26 0.08 -17.05
CA LEU A 410 1.32 -0.85 -17.40
C LEU A 410 2.53 -0.13 -18.01
N ILE A 411 2.29 0.79 -18.94
CA ILE A 411 3.38 1.55 -19.58
C ILE A 411 4.09 2.44 -18.54
N LEU A 412 3.35 3.18 -17.74
CA LEU A 412 3.93 4.11 -16.80
C LEU A 412 4.50 3.42 -15.55
N GLY A 413 3.70 2.62 -14.84
CA GLY A 413 4.09 1.96 -13.59
C GLY A 413 4.90 0.68 -13.82
N GLY A 414 4.45 -0.17 -14.77
CA GLY A 414 5.06 -1.46 -15.01
C GLY A 414 6.37 -1.42 -15.81
N PHE A 415 6.59 -0.41 -16.66
CA PHE A 415 7.81 -0.28 -17.46
C PHE A 415 8.63 0.95 -17.09
N LEU A 416 8.08 2.17 -17.19
CA LEU A 416 8.85 3.39 -16.93
C LEU A 416 9.34 3.45 -15.47
N TYR A 417 8.42 3.26 -14.51
CA TYR A 417 8.81 3.28 -13.09
C TYR A 417 9.56 2.02 -12.67
N ALA A 418 9.38 0.88 -13.34
CA ALA A 418 10.26 -0.28 -13.13
C ALA A 418 11.73 0.06 -13.42
N TYR A 419 11.98 0.79 -14.50
CA TYR A 419 13.32 1.30 -14.80
C TYR A 419 13.78 2.34 -13.77
N ILE A 420 12.97 3.39 -13.51
CA ILE A 420 13.35 4.47 -12.60
C ILE A 420 13.66 3.92 -11.20
N TYR A 421 12.79 3.08 -10.65
CA TYR A 421 12.89 2.56 -9.29
C TYR A 421 14.14 1.68 -9.09
N ASN A 422 14.44 0.82 -10.07
CA ASN A 422 15.50 -0.17 -9.91
C ASN A 422 16.85 0.28 -10.50
N MET A 423 16.86 1.14 -11.53
CA MET A 423 18.07 1.47 -12.25
C MET A 423 18.62 2.87 -11.95
N VAL A 424 17.78 3.77 -11.40
CA VAL A 424 18.25 5.11 -11.00
C VAL A 424 18.86 5.03 -9.59
N PRO A 425 20.16 5.31 -9.42
CA PRO A 425 20.83 5.20 -8.12
C PRO A 425 20.16 6.06 -7.05
N GLY A 426 19.95 5.49 -5.87
CA GLY A 426 19.36 6.18 -4.71
C GLY A 426 17.84 6.39 -4.78
N TYR A 427 17.16 6.04 -5.88
CA TYR A 427 15.72 6.27 -5.99
C TYR A 427 14.91 5.49 -4.93
N THR A 428 15.36 4.30 -4.55
CA THR A 428 14.70 3.46 -3.53
C THR A 428 14.61 4.13 -2.15
N THR A 429 15.47 5.09 -1.84
CA THR A 429 15.45 5.85 -0.58
C THR A 429 14.16 6.68 -0.44
N TYR A 430 13.50 7.02 -1.55
CA TYR A 430 12.22 7.74 -1.54
C TYR A 430 11.00 6.85 -1.24
N THR A 431 11.19 5.56 -0.97
CA THR A 431 10.07 4.63 -0.73
C THR A 431 9.22 5.04 0.48
N LEU A 432 9.85 5.43 1.59
CA LEU A 432 9.12 5.91 2.78
C LEU A 432 8.50 7.29 2.56
N ALA A 433 9.08 8.12 1.70
CA ALA A 433 8.57 9.44 1.37
C ALA A 433 7.12 9.39 0.79
N VAL A 434 6.82 8.34 0.01
CA VAL A 434 5.47 8.15 -0.54
C VAL A 434 4.44 7.91 0.56
N THR A 435 4.83 7.34 1.69
CA THR A 435 3.94 7.12 2.83
C THR A 435 3.47 8.43 3.47
N ALA A 436 4.28 9.49 3.43
CA ALA A 436 3.82 10.82 3.89
C ALA A 436 2.68 11.35 3.02
N VAL A 437 2.76 11.16 1.69
CA VAL A 437 1.67 11.53 0.77
C VAL A 437 0.41 10.70 1.06
N ALA A 438 0.57 9.39 1.30
CA ALA A 438 -0.53 8.53 1.72
C ALA A 438 -1.13 9.01 3.05
N THR A 439 -0.29 9.46 3.98
CA THR A 439 -0.75 10.01 5.27
C THR A 439 -1.61 11.25 5.10
N VAL A 440 -1.28 12.15 4.15
CA VAL A 440 -2.14 13.29 3.79
C VAL A 440 -3.49 12.81 3.26
N MET A 441 -3.51 11.75 2.45
CA MET A 441 -4.76 11.14 1.96
C MET A 441 -5.58 10.55 3.11
N TYR A 442 -4.95 9.85 4.06
CA TYR A 442 -5.63 9.34 5.26
C TYR A 442 -6.22 10.45 6.14
N ILE A 443 -5.49 11.56 6.33
CA ILE A 443 -6.01 12.76 7.00
C ILE A 443 -7.25 13.28 6.27
N GLY A 444 -7.20 13.38 4.95
CA GLY A 444 -8.33 13.81 4.13
C GLY A 444 -9.58 12.94 4.34
N THR A 445 -9.43 11.63 4.30
CA THR A 445 -10.55 10.69 4.52
C THR A 445 -11.02 10.70 5.97
N ALA A 446 -10.11 10.79 6.94
CA ALA A 446 -10.46 10.86 8.35
C ALA A 446 -11.26 12.14 8.68
N ILE A 447 -10.82 13.31 8.21
CA ILE A 447 -11.55 14.57 8.33
C ILE A 447 -12.89 14.49 7.58
N GLY A 448 -12.87 13.93 6.35
CA GLY A 448 -14.09 13.67 5.57
C GLY A 448 -15.13 12.88 6.38
N GLY A 449 -14.72 11.81 7.06
CA GLY A 449 -15.57 11.04 7.96
C GLY A 449 -16.05 11.85 9.18
N ALA A 450 -15.18 12.64 9.78
CA ALA A 450 -15.52 13.47 10.93
C ALA A 450 -16.60 14.52 10.61
N VAL A 451 -16.53 15.14 9.44
CA VAL A 451 -17.48 16.18 9.01
C VAL A 451 -18.70 15.63 8.26
N PHE A 452 -18.68 14.35 7.84
CA PHE A 452 -19.71 13.70 7.04
C PHE A 452 -21.13 13.90 7.59
N PRO A 453 -21.40 13.77 8.91
CA PRO A 453 -22.74 14.00 9.48
C PRO A 453 -23.29 15.41 9.28
N ARG A 454 -22.41 16.40 9.02
CA ARG A 454 -22.78 17.81 8.79
C ARG A 454 -22.80 18.18 7.32
N THR A 455 -21.79 17.75 6.55
CA THR A 455 -21.60 18.16 5.15
C THR A 455 -22.50 17.39 4.19
N ARG A 456 -22.91 16.15 4.54
CA ARG A 456 -23.81 15.28 3.75
C ARG A 456 -24.87 14.67 4.64
N ARG A 457 -25.61 15.53 5.34
CA ARG A 457 -26.59 15.15 6.36
C ARG A 457 -27.61 14.12 5.87
N GLU A 458 -28.14 14.28 4.65
CA GLU A 458 -29.14 13.38 4.09
C GLU A 458 -28.57 11.96 3.86
N VAL A 459 -27.38 11.88 3.23
CA VAL A 459 -26.70 10.59 3.00
C VAL A 459 -26.29 9.95 4.33
N TYR A 460 -25.83 10.75 5.29
CA TYR A 460 -25.49 10.24 6.62
C TYR A 460 -26.69 9.66 7.33
N GLN A 461 -27.82 10.37 7.40
CA GLN A 461 -29.01 9.94 8.13
C GLN A 461 -29.61 8.63 7.60
N THR A 462 -29.49 8.37 6.29
CA THR A 462 -29.94 7.14 5.65
C THR A 462 -28.90 6.02 5.73
N SER A 463 -27.67 6.31 6.14
CA SER A 463 -26.59 5.33 6.19
C SER A 463 -26.62 4.46 7.46
N PRO A 464 -26.14 3.20 7.40
CA PRO A 464 -26.12 2.32 8.56
C PRO A 464 -25.28 2.84 9.74
N ILE A 465 -24.22 3.64 9.47
CA ILE A 465 -23.33 4.20 10.50
C ILE A 465 -24.02 5.26 11.37
N ALA A 466 -25.11 5.88 10.91
CA ALA A 466 -25.82 6.92 11.64
C ALA A 466 -26.43 6.43 12.96
N LYS A 467 -26.68 5.12 13.08
CA LYS A 467 -27.20 4.49 14.30
C LYS A 467 -26.20 4.49 15.46
N TYR A 468 -24.90 4.61 15.15
CA TYR A 468 -23.82 4.50 16.15
C TYR A 468 -23.37 5.89 16.62
N LYS A 469 -23.57 6.13 17.92
CA LYS A 469 -23.27 7.40 18.59
C LYS A 469 -22.68 7.13 19.97
N VAL A 470 -21.86 8.05 20.45
CA VAL A 470 -21.41 8.11 21.85
C VAL A 470 -22.01 9.39 22.43
N GLY A 471 -23.08 9.23 23.22
CA GLY A 471 -23.90 10.38 23.62
C GLY A 471 -24.50 11.08 22.38
N PRO A 472 -24.40 12.42 22.26
CA PRO A 472 -24.91 13.15 21.10
C PRO A 472 -23.99 13.09 19.87
N ILE A 473 -22.76 12.59 20.01
CA ILE A 473 -21.71 12.66 18.97
C ILE A 473 -21.74 11.39 18.10
N PRO A 474 -21.80 11.50 16.76
CA PRO A 474 -21.67 10.37 15.87
C PRO A 474 -20.34 9.62 16.04
N LEU A 475 -20.36 8.28 16.07
CA LEU A 475 -19.17 7.46 16.21
C LEU A 475 -18.12 7.77 15.13
N ILE A 476 -18.57 7.93 13.88
CA ILE A 476 -17.67 8.26 12.76
C ILE A 476 -16.94 9.58 12.94
N THR A 477 -17.57 10.57 13.61
CA THR A 477 -16.91 11.85 13.94
C THR A 477 -15.79 11.64 14.95
N ILE A 478 -16.01 10.87 16.01
CA ILE A 478 -15.00 10.58 17.03
C ILE A 478 -13.83 9.82 16.39
N CYS A 479 -14.12 8.74 15.68
CA CYS A 479 -13.11 7.94 15.00
C CYS A 479 -12.32 8.76 13.98
N GLY A 480 -13.00 9.64 13.22
CA GLY A 480 -12.36 10.51 12.24
C GLY A 480 -11.41 11.53 12.87
N LEU A 481 -11.78 12.13 14.00
CA LEU A 481 -10.92 13.06 14.73
C LEU A 481 -9.68 12.37 15.31
N ILE A 482 -9.85 11.18 15.91
CA ILE A 482 -8.73 10.39 16.44
C ILE A 482 -7.79 9.96 15.31
N ALA A 483 -8.33 9.43 14.22
CA ALA A 483 -7.54 9.01 13.07
C ALA A 483 -6.81 10.18 12.40
N ALA A 484 -7.45 11.34 12.26
CA ALA A 484 -6.83 12.55 11.72
C ALA A 484 -5.71 13.07 12.61
N GLY A 485 -5.93 13.11 13.94
CA GLY A 485 -4.92 13.51 14.91
C GLY A 485 -3.70 12.60 14.91
N PHE A 486 -3.92 11.28 14.89
CA PHE A 486 -2.83 10.31 14.80
C PHE A 486 -2.06 10.44 13.47
N SER A 487 -2.77 10.54 12.34
CA SER A 487 -2.12 10.72 11.03
C SER A 487 -1.37 12.05 10.94
N ALA A 488 -1.88 13.12 11.54
CA ALA A 488 -1.18 14.41 11.61
C ALA A 488 0.11 14.31 12.46
N TRP A 489 0.06 13.56 13.56
CA TRP A 489 1.25 13.26 14.37
C TRP A 489 2.28 12.45 13.60
N MET A 490 1.85 11.46 12.77
CA MET A 490 2.76 10.74 11.86
C MET A 490 3.39 11.68 10.83
N LEU A 491 2.57 12.58 10.24
CA LEU A 491 3.06 13.55 9.26
C LEU A 491 4.11 14.49 9.87
N TYR A 492 3.94 14.88 11.13
CA TYR A 492 4.93 15.67 11.88
C TYR A 492 6.28 14.91 11.93
N TRP A 493 6.30 13.64 12.30
CA TRP A 493 7.53 12.84 12.35
C TRP A 493 8.15 12.65 10.98
N TYR A 494 7.37 12.42 9.93
CA TYR A 494 7.90 12.33 8.56
C TYR A 494 8.63 13.60 8.12
N ILE A 495 8.25 14.77 8.64
CA ILE A 495 8.86 16.05 8.27
C ILE A 495 10.05 16.37 9.18
N THR A 496 10.03 15.95 10.45
CA THR A 496 11.03 16.35 11.45
C THR A 496 12.13 15.33 11.67
N GLU A 497 11.87 14.04 11.38
CA GLU A 497 12.86 12.98 11.57
C GLU A 497 13.59 12.65 10.26
N PRO A 498 14.89 13.03 10.15
CA PRO A 498 15.64 12.87 8.91
C PRO A 498 15.76 11.42 8.43
N PHE A 499 15.79 10.44 9.33
CA PHE A 499 15.93 9.03 8.96
C PHE A 499 14.72 8.46 8.20
N LEU A 500 13.57 9.13 8.26
CA LEU A 500 12.39 8.77 7.45
C LEU A 500 12.50 9.23 5.99
N GLY A 501 13.55 9.98 5.63
CA GLY A 501 13.93 10.28 4.26
C GLY A 501 13.07 11.30 3.52
N ILE A 502 12.19 12.06 4.22
CA ILE A 502 11.31 13.04 3.58
C ILE A 502 11.85 14.44 3.66
N ALA A 503 12.28 14.86 4.84
CA ALA A 503 12.89 16.14 5.06
C ALA A 503 14.05 16.05 6.05
N ASN A 504 15.10 16.81 5.77
CA ASN A 504 16.17 17.11 6.70
C ASN A 504 16.39 18.61 6.63
N LEU A 505 15.73 19.34 7.51
CA LEU A 505 15.73 20.81 7.49
C LEU A 505 17.13 21.40 7.72
N SER A 506 18.06 20.65 8.33
CA SER A 506 19.44 21.06 8.56
C SER A 506 20.32 20.94 7.31
N ALA A 507 19.91 20.17 6.30
CA ALA A 507 20.66 19.95 5.06
C ALA A 507 20.29 20.92 3.92
N GLY A 508 19.61 22.02 4.22
CA GLY A 508 19.24 23.05 3.25
C GLY A 508 18.31 22.55 2.15
N PHE A 509 18.52 22.98 0.90
CA PHE A 509 17.64 22.65 -0.22
C PHE A 509 17.56 21.14 -0.50
N ASP A 510 18.69 20.44 -0.45
CA ASP A 510 18.71 18.99 -0.70
C ASP A 510 17.92 18.23 0.37
N GLY A 511 17.90 18.72 1.60
CA GLY A 511 17.14 18.12 2.69
C GLY A 511 15.63 18.29 2.57
N VAL A 512 15.13 19.24 1.81
CA VAL A 512 13.68 19.47 1.63
C VAL A 512 13.19 19.12 0.22
N LYS A 513 14.06 18.67 -0.65
CA LYS A 513 13.77 18.38 -2.06
C LYS A 513 12.58 17.43 -2.25
N SER A 514 12.52 16.34 -1.48
CA SER A 514 11.40 15.38 -1.54
C SER A 514 10.07 16.04 -1.19
N LEU A 515 10.04 16.83 -0.13
CA LEU A 515 8.85 17.58 0.29
C LEU A 515 8.40 18.57 -0.79
N LEU A 516 9.34 19.32 -1.40
CA LEU A 516 9.05 20.27 -2.46
C LEU A 516 8.48 19.58 -3.71
N ILE A 517 9.00 18.41 -4.09
CA ILE A 517 8.46 17.60 -5.20
C ILE A 517 7.01 17.19 -4.90
N MET A 518 6.72 16.72 -3.69
CA MET A 518 5.35 16.32 -3.30
C MET A 518 4.37 17.51 -3.36
N VAL A 519 4.79 18.66 -2.82
CA VAL A 519 4.00 19.90 -2.88
C VAL A 519 3.80 20.35 -4.32
N ALA A 520 4.84 20.31 -5.15
CA ALA A 520 4.73 20.68 -6.56
C ALA A 520 3.75 19.80 -7.34
N ILE A 521 3.74 18.48 -7.09
CA ILE A 521 2.78 17.54 -7.69
C ILE A 521 1.35 17.87 -7.23
N PHE A 522 1.15 18.12 -5.94
CA PHE A 522 -0.16 18.50 -5.39
C PHE A 522 -0.68 19.82 -6.01
N VAL A 523 0.18 20.83 -6.11
CA VAL A 523 -0.15 22.10 -6.76
C VAL A 523 -0.46 21.87 -8.24
N GLY A 524 0.33 21.06 -8.94
CA GLY A 524 0.09 20.70 -10.35
C GLY A 524 -1.29 20.06 -10.57
N TRP A 525 -1.71 19.11 -9.72
CA TRP A 525 -3.05 18.52 -9.79
C TRP A 525 -4.15 19.52 -9.43
N THR A 526 -3.88 20.44 -8.50
CA THR A 526 -4.83 21.51 -8.16
C THR A 526 -5.04 22.44 -9.36
N VAL A 527 -3.96 22.89 -10.00
CA VAL A 527 -4.03 23.72 -11.23
C VAL A 527 -4.75 22.96 -12.34
N TYR A 528 -4.41 21.70 -12.57
CA TYR A 528 -5.09 20.85 -13.56
C TYR A 528 -6.61 20.82 -13.33
N TYR A 529 -7.06 20.64 -12.08
CA TYR A 529 -8.49 20.61 -11.74
C TYR A 529 -9.19 21.90 -12.17
N PHE A 530 -8.64 23.04 -11.81
CA PHE A 530 -9.26 24.33 -12.16
C PHE A 530 -9.23 24.63 -13.66
N VAL A 531 -8.16 24.30 -14.36
CA VAL A 531 -8.07 24.38 -15.82
C VAL A 531 -9.11 23.47 -16.47
N ARG A 532 -9.21 22.23 -16.02
CA ARG A 532 -10.20 21.26 -16.51
C ARG A 532 -11.63 21.75 -16.28
N ARG A 533 -11.91 22.28 -15.09
CA ARG A 533 -13.21 22.86 -14.73
C ARG A 533 -13.58 24.04 -15.65
N ALA A 534 -12.64 24.96 -15.90
CA ALA A 534 -12.83 26.08 -16.82
C ALA A 534 -13.09 25.60 -18.24
N TYR A 535 -12.30 24.65 -18.73
CA TYR A 535 -12.48 24.06 -20.07
C TYR A 535 -13.85 23.39 -20.24
N LEU A 536 -14.32 22.61 -19.26
CA LEU A 536 -15.63 21.97 -19.32
C LEU A 536 -16.75 23.02 -19.28
N ARG A 537 -16.59 24.06 -18.45
CA ARG A 537 -17.56 25.14 -18.35
C ARG A 537 -17.71 25.90 -19.67
N SER A 538 -16.60 26.12 -20.42
CA SER A 538 -16.67 26.76 -21.76
C SER A 538 -17.41 25.89 -22.78
N ARG A 539 -17.59 24.59 -22.50
CA ARG A 539 -18.40 23.65 -23.30
C ARG A 539 -19.81 23.42 -22.75
N GLY A 540 -20.27 24.25 -21.82
CA GLY A 540 -21.60 24.11 -21.19
C GLY A 540 -21.72 22.97 -20.15
N ILE A 541 -20.62 22.35 -19.75
CA ILE A 541 -20.62 21.25 -18.77
C ILE A 541 -20.20 21.78 -17.39
N ASN A 542 -21.10 21.67 -16.42
CA ASN A 542 -20.80 22.07 -15.04
C ASN A 542 -20.27 20.88 -14.23
N LEU A 543 -18.95 20.83 -14.05
CA LEU A 543 -18.28 19.77 -13.26
C LEU A 543 -18.75 19.73 -11.80
N ASP A 544 -19.15 20.85 -11.21
CA ASP A 544 -19.58 20.92 -9.80
C ASP A 544 -20.86 20.11 -9.54
N LEU A 545 -21.70 19.90 -10.54
CA LEU A 545 -22.90 19.06 -10.42
C LEU A 545 -22.56 17.60 -10.19
N ALA A 546 -21.43 17.13 -10.73
CA ALA A 546 -20.97 15.76 -10.53
C ALA A 546 -20.73 15.40 -9.06
N TYR A 547 -20.37 16.39 -8.24
CA TYR A 547 -20.04 16.18 -6.84
C TYR A 547 -21.21 16.35 -5.87
N LYS A 548 -22.37 16.80 -6.35
CA LYS A 548 -23.60 16.89 -5.54
C LYS A 548 -24.21 15.51 -5.26
N GLU A 549 -23.96 14.55 -6.13
CA GLU A 549 -24.52 13.21 -6.08
C GLU A 549 -23.41 12.16 -5.86
N VAL A 550 -23.80 11.00 -5.32
CA VAL A 550 -22.96 9.81 -5.30
C VAL A 550 -22.88 9.23 -6.71
N PRO A 551 -21.71 8.85 -7.24
CA PRO A 551 -21.58 8.30 -8.59
C PRO A 551 -22.53 7.11 -8.83
N PRO A 552 -23.00 6.87 -10.07
CA PRO A 552 -23.77 5.65 -10.39
C PRO A 552 -22.88 4.39 -10.22
N ILE A 553 -23.52 3.26 -10.04
CA ILE A 553 -22.84 1.95 -9.97
C ILE A 553 -22.41 1.56 -11.37
#